data_9f20252df47bd350888f4411e2f97ed3
#
_entry.id   9f20252df47bd350888f4411e2f97ed3
#
_cell.length_a   1.000
_cell.length_b   1.000
_cell.length_c   1.000
_cell.angle_alpha   90.00
_cell.angle_beta   90.00
_cell.angle_gamma   90.00
#
_symmetry.space_group_name_H-M   'P 1'
#
loop_
_entity.id
_entity.type
_entity.pdbx_description
1 polymer ?
#
loop_
_entity_poly.entity_id
_entity_poly.type
_entity_poly.pdbx_seq_one_letter_code
_entity_poly.pdbx_strand_id
1 'polypeptide(L)'
;MNVMSDTGRSGVLVLKVNEDDVNTILMNTDVNCEGLLQYAYENFADVFSENILEYAFAYAEIPRDEITKKQREAAKSLIKLHEVEKLRDYLVNDVPEDEWDKDFLKWYEKKGVFGEVILHMILKEFKNTIPLISKMYFKDSFSQEAKGFDAVHVSSDGSTLWLGETKFYKAWKKNGVLKGGIDELVEDLNKHFNKDYLSEQFVI
;
A
#
# COMPACT_ATOMS: atom_id res chain seq x y z
N MET A 1 -17.77 23.12 10.43
CA MET A 1 -16.80 22.15 9.93
C MET A 1 -17.23 21.77 8.52
N ASN A 2 -16.62 22.37 7.50
CA ASN A 2 -16.92 22.01 6.11
C ASN A 2 -16.16 20.73 5.78
N VAL A 3 -16.86 19.61 5.77
CA VAL A 3 -16.31 18.36 5.25
C VAL A 3 -16.26 18.50 3.72
N MET A 4 -15.17 19.03 3.19
CA MET A 4 -14.90 18.90 1.78
C MET A 4 -14.52 17.44 1.53
N SER A 5 -15.37 16.69 0.82
CA SER A 5 -14.98 15.40 0.29
C SER A 5 -14.30 15.62 -1.06
N ASP A 6 -13.03 15.31 -1.15
CA ASP A 6 -12.29 15.30 -2.40
C ASP A 6 -12.13 13.84 -2.84
N THR A 7 -12.52 13.53 -4.06
CA THR A 7 -12.40 12.20 -4.63
C THR A 7 -11.07 12.13 -5.39
N GLY A 8 -10.26 11.12 -5.08
CA GLY A 8 -9.02 10.86 -5.80
C GLY A 8 -9.26 10.64 -7.30
N ARG A 9 -8.23 10.79 -8.11
CA ARG A 9 -8.31 10.74 -9.59
C ARG A 9 -8.89 9.43 -10.13
N SER A 10 -8.61 8.33 -9.48
CA SER A 10 -9.14 7.00 -9.83
C SER A 10 -10.62 6.82 -9.45
N GLY A 11 -11.16 7.69 -8.58
CA GLY A 11 -12.51 7.56 -8.03
C GLY A 11 -12.68 6.48 -6.96
N VAL A 12 -11.61 5.74 -6.60
CA VAL A 12 -11.69 4.65 -5.61
C VAL A 12 -11.38 5.07 -4.19
N LEU A 13 -10.68 6.19 -4.00
CA LEU A 13 -10.35 6.76 -2.71
C LEU A 13 -11.03 8.12 -2.52
N VAL A 14 -11.53 8.36 -1.32
CA VAL A 14 -12.20 9.62 -0.96
C VAL A 14 -11.60 10.19 0.31
N LEU A 15 -11.08 11.40 0.23
CA LEU A 15 -10.63 12.17 1.37
C LEU A 15 -11.86 12.71 2.12
N LYS A 16 -12.06 12.33 3.37
CA LYS A 16 -13.21 12.71 4.20
C LYS A 16 -12.87 13.80 5.24
N VAL A 17 -11.66 13.75 5.75
CA VAL A 17 -11.18 14.71 6.74
C VAL A 17 -9.84 15.22 6.28
N ASN A 18 -9.69 16.54 6.24
CA ASN A 18 -8.43 17.21 5.95
C ASN A 18 -8.22 18.25 7.07
N GLU A 19 -7.44 17.87 8.04
CA GLU A 19 -6.98 18.74 9.13
C GLU A 19 -5.46 18.78 9.06
N ASP A 20 -4.86 19.94 9.22
CA ASP A 20 -3.45 20.29 9.01
C ASP A 20 -2.47 19.11 8.73
N ASP A 21 -2.28 18.23 9.73
CA ASP A 21 -1.36 17.09 9.64
C ASP A 21 -2.07 15.73 9.61
N VAL A 22 -3.41 15.70 9.64
CA VAL A 22 -4.18 14.44 9.69
C VAL A 22 -5.23 14.38 8.59
N ASN A 23 -5.12 13.36 7.75
CA ASN A 23 -6.09 13.09 6.70
C ASN A 23 -6.78 11.75 6.94
N THR A 24 -8.10 11.69 6.76
CA THR A 24 -8.86 10.44 6.73
C THR A 24 -9.27 10.14 5.31
N ILE A 25 -8.77 9.04 4.77
CA ILE A 25 -9.06 8.57 3.43
C ILE A 25 -9.81 7.25 3.53
N LEU A 26 -10.92 7.15 2.83
CA LEU A 26 -11.77 5.97 2.81
C LEU A 26 -11.86 5.40 1.40
N MET A 27 -12.12 4.09 1.30
CA MET A 27 -12.55 3.51 0.04
C MET A 27 -13.90 4.08 -0.36
N ASN A 28 -14.07 4.40 -1.64
CA ASN A 28 -15.34 4.90 -2.16
C ASN A 28 -16.43 3.83 -2.08
N THR A 29 -17.68 4.26 -2.16
CA THR A 29 -18.86 3.39 -2.12
C THR A 29 -19.60 3.43 -3.45
N ASP A 30 -20.25 2.34 -3.78
CA ASP A 30 -21.12 2.21 -4.96
C ASP A 30 -22.43 1.53 -4.54
N VAL A 31 -23.40 1.53 -5.43
CA VAL A 31 -24.71 0.92 -5.22
C VAL A 31 -24.72 -0.44 -5.91
N ASN A 32 -24.95 -1.51 -5.15
CA ASN A 32 -25.06 -2.85 -5.70
C ASN A 32 -26.35 -3.08 -6.50
N CYS A 33 -26.50 -4.24 -7.10
CA CYS A 33 -27.68 -4.59 -7.92
C CYS A 33 -29.00 -4.60 -7.13
N GLU A 34 -28.96 -4.63 -5.80
CA GLU A 34 -30.11 -4.56 -4.90
C GLU A 34 -30.41 -3.12 -4.46
N GLY A 35 -29.65 -2.13 -4.92
CA GLY A 35 -29.80 -0.74 -4.55
C GLY A 35 -29.20 -0.39 -3.17
N LEU A 36 -28.39 -1.27 -2.59
CA LEU A 36 -27.72 -1.06 -1.31
C LEU A 36 -26.32 -0.45 -1.48
N LEU A 37 -25.99 0.51 -0.61
CA LEU A 37 -24.67 1.12 -0.58
C LEU A 37 -23.64 0.11 -0.05
N GLN A 38 -22.57 -0.11 -0.81
CA GLN A 38 -21.45 -0.96 -0.42
C GLN A 38 -20.12 -0.31 -0.83
N TYR A 39 -19.00 -0.77 -0.26
CA TYR A 39 -17.68 -0.35 -0.75
C TYR A 39 -17.43 -0.85 -2.17
N ALA A 40 -16.85 -0.01 -3.01
CA ALA A 40 -16.53 -0.31 -4.41
C ALA A 40 -15.29 -1.24 -4.52
N TYR A 41 -15.39 -2.46 -3.98
CA TYR A 41 -14.26 -3.39 -3.87
C TYR A 41 -13.67 -3.79 -5.22
N GLU A 42 -14.50 -4.03 -6.23
CA GLU A 42 -14.04 -4.43 -7.57
C GLU A 42 -13.23 -3.30 -8.20
N ASN A 43 -13.78 -2.08 -8.23
CA ASN A 43 -13.07 -0.91 -8.75
C ASN A 43 -11.77 -0.66 -7.99
N PHE A 44 -11.77 -0.83 -6.66
CA PHE A 44 -10.56 -0.69 -5.86
C PHE A 44 -9.53 -1.76 -6.22
N ALA A 45 -9.93 -3.01 -6.40
CA ALA A 45 -9.03 -4.10 -6.77
C ALA A 45 -8.39 -3.88 -8.14
N ASP A 46 -9.16 -3.37 -9.12
CA ASP A 46 -8.65 -3.04 -10.45
C ASP A 46 -7.60 -1.93 -10.38
N VAL A 47 -7.92 -0.80 -9.74
CA VAL A 47 -6.99 0.31 -9.57
C VAL A 47 -5.77 -0.08 -8.74
N PHE A 48 -5.95 -0.89 -7.70
CA PHE A 48 -4.85 -1.45 -6.92
C PHE A 48 -3.92 -2.30 -7.79
N SER A 49 -4.49 -3.17 -8.63
CA SER A 49 -3.74 -4.04 -9.55
C SER A 49 -2.94 -3.25 -10.59
N GLU A 50 -3.48 -2.14 -11.09
CA GLU A 50 -2.76 -1.22 -11.98
C GLU A 50 -1.60 -0.54 -11.27
N ASN A 51 -1.83 -0.07 -10.04
CA ASN A 51 -0.81 0.62 -9.26
C ASN A 51 0.31 -0.30 -8.75
N ILE A 52 0.06 -1.60 -8.61
CA ILE A 52 1.11 -2.55 -8.21
C ILE A 52 2.24 -2.64 -9.24
N LEU A 53 1.93 -2.46 -10.52
CA LEU A 53 2.94 -2.45 -11.59
C LEU A 53 3.88 -1.24 -11.43
N GLU A 54 3.31 -0.07 -11.24
CA GLU A 54 4.08 1.16 -11.04
C GLU A 54 4.87 1.14 -9.73
N TYR A 55 4.25 0.69 -8.65
CA TYR A 55 4.93 0.49 -7.37
C TYR A 55 6.11 -0.47 -7.48
N ALA A 56 5.97 -1.56 -8.24
CA ALA A 56 7.01 -2.56 -8.41
C ALA A 56 8.20 -2.06 -9.24
N PHE A 57 7.93 -1.38 -10.35
CA PHE A 57 8.91 -1.05 -11.39
C PHE A 57 9.17 0.45 -11.55
N ALA A 58 8.51 1.31 -10.76
CA ALA A 58 8.51 2.77 -10.89
C ALA A 58 8.14 3.18 -12.35
N TYR A 59 8.84 4.18 -12.90
CA TYR A 59 8.63 4.64 -14.27
C TYR A 59 9.43 3.87 -15.34
N ALA A 60 9.79 2.62 -15.10
CA ALA A 60 10.42 1.82 -16.14
C ALA A 60 9.49 1.76 -17.38
N GLU A 61 10.00 2.08 -18.54
CA GLU A 61 9.28 1.90 -19.80
C GLU A 61 9.04 0.41 -20.03
N ILE A 62 7.82 -0.04 -19.75
CA ILE A 62 7.43 -1.44 -19.98
C ILE A 62 6.75 -1.51 -21.34
N PRO A 63 7.26 -2.33 -22.27
CA PRO A 63 6.60 -2.57 -23.55
C PRO A 63 5.16 -3.05 -23.35
N ARG A 64 4.24 -2.58 -24.19
CA ARG A 64 2.81 -2.85 -24.04
C ARG A 64 2.46 -4.35 -24.03
N ASP A 65 3.16 -5.14 -24.81
CA ASP A 65 3.03 -6.59 -24.88
C ASP A 65 3.56 -7.32 -23.64
N GLU A 66 4.41 -6.66 -22.83
CA GLU A 66 4.92 -7.21 -21.58
C GLU A 66 4.15 -6.79 -20.33
N ILE A 67 3.24 -5.82 -20.41
CA ILE A 67 2.52 -5.27 -19.24
C ILE A 67 1.86 -6.37 -18.41
N THR A 68 1.06 -7.25 -19.03
CA THR A 68 0.36 -8.33 -18.31
C THR A 68 1.34 -9.31 -17.66
N LYS A 69 2.47 -9.59 -18.31
CA LYS A 69 3.51 -10.46 -17.75
C LYS A 69 4.15 -9.81 -16.54
N LYS A 70 4.48 -8.52 -16.64
CA LYS A 70 5.09 -7.76 -15.54
C LYS A 70 4.14 -7.55 -14.37
N GLN A 71 2.85 -7.33 -14.60
CA GLN A 71 1.84 -7.30 -13.52
C GLN A 71 1.79 -8.63 -12.76
N ARG A 72 1.79 -9.75 -13.46
CA ARG A 72 1.82 -11.07 -12.82
C ARG A 72 3.12 -11.33 -12.05
N GLU A 73 4.25 -10.88 -12.58
CA GLU A 73 5.55 -10.96 -11.91
C GLU A 73 5.55 -10.14 -10.62
N ALA A 74 5.08 -8.89 -10.68
CA ALA A 74 4.92 -8.02 -9.52
C ALA A 74 3.97 -8.64 -8.46
N ALA A 75 2.80 -9.10 -8.87
CA ALA A 75 1.83 -9.73 -7.99
C ALA A 75 2.40 -10.99 -7.31
N LYS A 76 3.10 -11.85 -8.06
CA LYS A 76 3.74 -13.05 -7.50
C LYS A 76 4.84 -12.73 -6.49
N SER A 77 5.68 -11.74 -6.80
CA SER A 77 6.82 -11.41 -5.97
C SER A 77 6.45 -10.59 -4.74
N LEU A 78 5.59 -9.56 -4.90
CA LEU A 78 5.26 -8.61 -3.84
C LEU A 78 4.10 -9.08 -2.98
N ILE A 79 3.01 -9.52 -3.59
CA ILE A 79 1.79 -9.91 -2.87
C ILE A 79 1.81 -11.39 -2.47
N LYS A 80 2.74 -12.20 -3.03
CA LYS A 80 2.71 -13.66 -2.90
C LYS A 80 1.34 -14.19 -3.32
N LEU A 81 1.02 -14.06 -4.59
CA LEU A 81 -0.30 -14.36 -5.17
C LEU A 81 -0.87 -15.72 -4.74
N HIS A 82 -0.02 -16.75 -4.58
CA HIS A 82 -0.43 -18.07 -4.10
C HIS A 82 -1.03 -18.04 -2.68
N GLU A 83 -0.59 -17.12 -1.81
CA GLU A 83 -1.17 -16.97 -0.47
C GLU A 83 -2.52 -16.23 -0.54
N VAL A 84 -2.69 -15.33 -1.51
CA VAL A 84 -3.98 -14.68 -1.76
C VAL A 84 -5.00 -15.69 -2.28
N GLU A 85 -4.60 -16.61 -3.16
CA GLU A 85 -5.44 -17.73 -3.63
C GLU A 85 -5.86 -18.62 -2.45
N LYS A 86 -4.91 -18.97 -1.58
CA LYS A 86 -5.18 -19.74 -0.36
C LYS A 86 -6.14 -19.03 0.60
N LEU A 87 -5.99 -17.70 0.76
CA LEU A 87 -6.94 -16.90 1.54
C LEU A 87 -8.35 -17.00 0.96
N ARG A 88 -8.48 -16.85 -0.36
CA ARG A 88 -9.76 -17.00 -1.04
C ARG A 88 -10.39 -18.36 -0.76
N ASP A 89 -9.59 -19.44 -0.85
CA ASP A 89 -10.08 -20.80 -0.62
C ASP A 89 -10.56 -20.99 0.82
N TYR A 90 -9.86 -20.44 1.81
CA TYR A 90 -10.31 -20.45 3.21
C TYR A 90 -11.62 -19.69 3.40
N LEU A 91 -11.76 -18.51 2.78
CA LEU A 91 -12.97 -17.69 2.90
C LEU A 91 -14.18 -18.32 2.19
N VAL A 92 -13.98 -18.89 0.99
CA VAL A 92 -15.05 -19.54 0.22
C VAL A 92 -15.56 -20.80 0.93
N ASN A 93 -14.70 -21.52 1.64
CA ASN A 93 -15.07 -22.74 2.35
C ASN A 93 -15.40 -22.50 3.83
N ASP A 94 -15.55 -21.24 4.26
CA ASP A 94 -15.83 -20.85 5.65
C ASP A 94 -14.91 -21.52 6.69
N VAL A 95 -13.61 -21.69 6.34
CA VAL A 95 -12.64 -22.32 7.23
C VAL A 95 -12.31 -21.37 8.39
N PRO A 96 -12.52 -21.78 9.65
CA PRO A 96 -12.19 -20.95 10.83
C PRO A 96 -10.72 -20.55 10.88
N GLU A 97 -10.40 -19.32 11.34
CA GLU A 97 -9.02 -18.80 11.40
C GLU A 97 -8.08 -19.67 12.27
N ASP A 98 -8.57 -20.36 13.27
CA ASP A 98 -7.81 -21.27 14.13
C ASP A 98 -7.42 -22.59 13.44
N GLU A 99 -8.05 -22.91 12.33
CA GLU A 99 -7.73 -24.05 11.47
C GLU A 99 -6.77 -23.68 10.33
N TRP A 100 -6.44 -22.40 10.17
CA TRP A 100 -5.54 -21.96 9.10
C TRP A 100 -4.11 -22.41 9.35
N ASP A 101 -3.40 -22.67 8.25
CA ASP A 101 -1.98 -23.01 8.27
C ASP A 101 -1.14 -21.92 8.97
N LYS A 102 -0.20 -22.34 9.84
CA LYS A 102 0.58 -21.40 10.67
C LYS A 102 1.48 -20.46 9.86
N ASP A 103 2.03 -20.93 8.75
CA ASP A 103 2.90 -20.09 7.92
C ASP A 103 2.05 -19.13 7.09
N PHE A 104 0.86 -19.56 6.68
CA PHE A 104 -0.15 -18.70 6.08
C PHE A 104 -0.61 -17.61 7.06
N LEU A 105 -0.89 -17.94 8.32
CA LEU A 105 -1.26 -16.94 9.35
C LEU A 105 -0.16 -15.90 9.54
N LYS A 106 1.12 -16.31 9.59
CA LYS A 106 2.24 -15.35 9.66
C LYS A 106 2.29 -14.41 8.46
N TRP A 107 2.06 -14.92 7.26
CA TRP A 107 1.95 -14.08 6.08
C TRP A 107 0.74 -13.15 6.15
N TYR A 108 -0.40 -13.68 6.55
CA TYR A 108 -1.64 -12.92 6.68
C TYR A 108 -1.55 -11.79 7.71
N GLU A 109 -0.79 -11.97 8.78
CA GLU A 109 -0.50 -10.93 9.78
C GLU A 109 0.50 -9.88 9.29
N LYS A 110 1.39 -10.22 8.37
CA LYS A 110 2.49 -9.37 7.88
C LYS A 110 2.25 -8.78 6.50
N LYS A 111 1.00 -8.46 6.14
CA LYS A 111 0.65 -7.91 4.82
C LYS A 111 1.07 -6.44 4.60
N GLY A 112 2.24 -6.03 5.07
CA GLY A 112 2.72 -4.64 4.93
C GLY A 112 2.69 -4.13 3.49
N VAL A 113 2.99 -4.98 2.52
CA VAL A 113 2.96 -4.64 1.09
C VAL A 113 1.61 -4.04 0.63
N PHE A 114 0.48 -4.49 1.18
CA PHE A 114 -0.81 -3.87 0.85
C PHE A 114 -0.88 -2.42 1.34
N GLY A 115 -0.38 -2.14 2.53
CA GLY A 115 -0.25 -0.78 3.07
C GLY A 115 0.68 0.08 2.22
N GLU A 116 1.82 -0.48 1.80
CA GLU A 116 2.79 0.22 0.96
C GLU A 116 2.19 0.62 -0.41
N VAL A 117 1.47 -0.28 -1.09
CA VAL A 117 0.79 0.02 -2.36
C VAL A 117 -0.33 1.04 -2.15
N ILE A 118 -1.11 0.93 -1.07
CA ILE A 118 -2.15 1.92 -0.74
C ILE A 118 -1.52 3.30 -0.47
N LEU A 119 -0.41 3.37 0.25
CA LEU A 119 0.32 4.62 0.44
C LEU A 119 0.79 5.23 -0.89
N HIS A 120 1.33 4.40 -1.78
CA HIS A 120 1.70 4.81 -3.13
C HIS A 120 0.51 5.41 -3.90
N MET A 121 -0.67 4.76 -3.86
CA MET A 121 -1.90 5.28 -4.47
C MET A 121 -2.30 6.64 -3.87
N ILE A 122 -2.29 6.75 -2.53
CA ILE A 122 -2.63 8.00 -1.83
C ILE A 122 -1.70 9.14 -2.25
N LEU A 123 -0.41 8.92 -2.28
CA LEU A 123 0.57 9.93 -2.69
C LEU A 123 0.36 10.38 -4.14
N LYS A 124 0.07 9.45 -5.04
CA LYS A 124 -0.26 9.79 -6.44
C LYS A 124 -1.55 10.58 -6.56
N GLU A 125 -2.61 10.14 -5.92
CA GLU A 125 -3.95 10.69 -6.11
C GLU A 125 -4.13 12.05 -5.45
N PHE A 126 -3.62 12.23 -4.24
CA PHE A 126 -3.85 13.43 -3.44
C PHE A 126 -2.67 14.39 -3.36
N LYS A 127 -1.45 13.91 -3.64
CA LYS A 127 -0.23 14.75 -3.60
C LYS A 127 0.42 14.95 -4.96
N ASN A 128 -0.13 14.35 -6.01
CA ASN A 128 0.37 14.47 -7.39
C ASN A 128 1.88 14.13 -7.48
N THR A 129 2.26 13.00 -6.94
CA THR A 129 3.65 12.57 -6.84
C THR A 129 4.01 11.47 -7.83
N ILE A 130 5.30 11.28 -7.99
CA ILE A 130 5.93 10.29 -8.87
C ILE A 130 6.83 9.39 -8.00
N PRO A 131 6.74 8.05 -8.08
CA PRO A 131 7.65 7.17 -7.35
C PRO A 131 9.08 7.31 -7.87
N LEU A 132 10.06 7.41 -6.96
CA LEU A 132 11.48 7.47 -7.29
C LEU A 132 12.17 6.11 -7.19
N ILE A 133 11.65 5.20 -6.36
CA ILE A 133 12.30 3.92 -6.05
C ILE A 133 11.39 2.77 -6.49
N SER A 134 11.97 1.84 -7.25
CA SER A 134 11.33 0.59 -7.63
C SER A 134 11.61 -0.49 -6.60
N LYS A 135 10.58 -1.09 -6.03
CA LYS A 135 10.73 -2.17 -5.04
C LYS A 135 11.28 -3.46 -5.66
N MET A 136 11.07 -3.71 -6.96
CA MET A 136 11.57 -4.95 -7.60
C MET A 136 13.08 -4.89 -7.87
N TYR A 137 13.59 -3.78 -8.36
CA TYR A 137 15.01 -3.65 -8.65
C TYR A 137 15.89 -3.68 -7.41
N PHE A 138 15.38 -3.20 -6.26
CA PHE A 138 16.11 -3.24 -5.00
C PHE A 138 16.13 -4.63 -4.35
N LYS A 139 15.14 -5.49 -4.62
CA LYS A 139 15.12 -6.86 -4.09
C LYS A 139 16.12 -7.79 -4.81
N ASP A 140 16.33 -7.58 -6.10
CA ASP A 140 17.19 -8.48 -6.90
C ASP A 140 18.69 -8.22 -6.72
N SER A 141 19.09 -7.00 -6.34
CA SER A 141 20.51 -6.64 -6.29
C SER A 141 21.26 -7.07 -5.03
N PHE A 142 20.59 -7.37 -3.90
CA PHE A 142 21.32 -7.62 -2.64
C PHE A 142 20.69 -8.61 -1.66
N SER A 143 19.68 -9.40 -1.97
CA SER A 143 19.04 -10.33 -1.01
C SER A 143 18.74 -9.75 0.40
N GLN A 144 18.91 -8.45 0.58
CA GLN A 144 18.52 -7.69 1.76
C GLN A 144 17.23 -6.96 1.41
N GLU A 145 16.23 -7.09 2.27
CA GLU A 145 15.09 -6.18 2.25
C GLU A 145 15.66 -4.76 2.20
N ALA A 146 15.24 -3.95 1.22
CA ALA A 146 15.65 -2.55 1.18
C ALA A 146 15.21 -1.92 2.50
N LYS A 147 16.15 -1.79 3.42
CA LYS A 147 15.92 -1.13 4.70
C LYS A 147 15.72 0.33 4.38
N GLY A 148 14.50 0.81 4.41
CA GLY A 148 14.21 2.18 4.05
C GLY A 148 12.73 2.47 4.17
N PHE A 149 12.36 3.68 3.78
CA PHE A 149 10.98 4.11 3.73
C PHE A 149 10.13 3.21 2.82
N ASP A 150 8.89 2.98 3.21
CA ASP A 150 7.93 2.19 2.44
C ASP A 150 7.56 2.86 1.11
N ALA A 151 7.58 4.19 1.06
CA ALA A 151 7.43 4.96 -0.16
C ALA A 151 8.44 6.11 -0.23
N VAL A 152 9.03 6.31 -1.42
CA VAL A 152 9.88 7.45 -1.74
C VAL A 152 9.37 8.03 -3.05
N HIS A 153 8.75 9.21 -2.95
CA HIS A 153 8.13 9.90 -4.08
C HIS A 153 8.66 11.33 -4.20
N VAL A 154 8.54 11.91 -5.37
CA VAL A 154 8.78 13.32 -5.61
C VAL A 154 7.51 13.97 -6.17
N SER A 155 7.24 15.22 -5.80
CA SER A 155 6.16 15.98 -6.42
C SER A 155 6.41 16.14 -7.94
N SER A 156 5.35 16.25 -8.74
CA SER A 156 5.45 16.32 -10.20
C SER A 156 6.27 17.51 -10.71
N ASP A 157 6.41 18.57 -9.91
CA ASP A 157 7.25 19.73 -10.17
C ASP A 157 8.71 19.57 -9.68
N GLY A 158 9.04 18.44 -9.06
CA GLY A 158 10.37 18.14 -8.53
C GLY A 158 10.74 18.89 -7.25
N SER A 159 9.83 19.68 -6.67
CA SER A 159 10.16 20.58 -5.55
C SER A 159 10.18 19.89 -4.19
N THR A 160 9.46 18.80 -4.02
CA THR A 160 9.24 18.15 -2.72
C THR A 160 9.49 16.66 -2.77
N LEU A 161 10.33 16.17 -1.88
CA LEU A 161 10.55 14.75 -1.64
C LEU A 161 9.58 14.26 -0.55
N TRP A 162 8.83 13.22 -0.86
CA TRP A 162 7.90 12.57 0.05
C TRP A 162 8.50 11.25 0.51
N LEU A 163 8.70 11.12 1.81
CA LEU A 163 9.15 9.89 2.46
C LEU A 163 7.98 9.34 3.26
N GLY A 164 7.61 8.10 3.04
CA GLY A 164 6.43 7.50 3.64
C GLY A 164 6.70 6.18 4.34
N GLU A 165 6.03 5.99 5.45
CA GLU A 165 6.02 4.77 6.25
C GLU A 165 4.59 4.32 6.49
N THR A 166 4.33 3.01 6.51
CA THR A 166 2.98 2.46 6.70
C THR A 166 2.92 1.45 7.83
N LYS A 167 1.75 1.39 8.46
CA LYS A 167 1.37 0.28 9.32
C LYS A 167 -0.01 -0.21 8.91
N PHE A 168 -0.08 -1.44 8.43
CA PHE A 168 -1.32 -2.04 7.94
C PHE A 168 -1.87 -3.04 8.95
N TYR A 169 -3.01 -2.72 9.56
CA TYR A 169 -3.64 -3.52 10.61
C TYR A 169 -5.03 -4.02 10.23
N LYS A 170 -5.38 -5.20 10.74
CA LYS A 170 -6.74 -5.73 10.67
C LYS A 170 -7.60 -5.04 11.75
N ALA A 171 -8.69 -4.40 11.34
CA ALA A 171 -9.55 -3.56 12.22
C ALA A 171 -10.27 -4.29 13.37
N TRP A 172 -10.23 -5.61 13.43
CA TRP A 172 -11.03 -6.42 14.37
C TRP A 172 -10.44 -6.60 15.77
N LYS A 173 -9.19 -6.21 15.97
CA LYS A 173 -8.58 -6.34 17.30
C LYS A 173 -8.94 -5.13 18.14
N LYS A 174 -9.55 -5.42 19.30
CA LYS A 174 -10.03 -4.53 20.37
C LYS A 174 -9.26 -3.21 20.55
N ASN A 175 -9.94 -2.22 21.16
CA ASN A 175 -9.42 -0.91 21.59
C ASN A 175 -7.92 -0.93 21.92
N GLY A 176 -7.11 -0.18 21.17
CA GLY A 176 -5.66 -0.07 21.38
C GLY A 176 -4.78 -0.38 20.16
N VAL A 177 -5.31 -1.08 19.14
CA VAL A 177 -4.54 -1.41 17.92
C VAL A 177 -4.07 -0.16 17.18
N LEU A 178 -4.94 0.85 17.08
CA LEU A 178 -4.59 2.12 16.43
C LEU A 178 -3.46 2.83 17.17
N LYS A 179 -3.52 2.86 18.51
CA LYS A 179 -2.47 3.48 19.32
C LYS A 179 -1.14 2.74 19.18
N GLY A 180 -1.14 1.41 19.27
CA GLY A 180 0.08 0.61 19.05
C GLY A 180 0.67 0.82 17.66
N GLY A 181 -0.17 0.91 16.62
CA GLY A 181 0.27 1.20 15.27
C GLY A 181 0.89 2.58 15.09
N ILE A 182 0.36 3.59 15.77
CA ILE A 182 0.94 4.94 15.76
C ILE A 182 2.27 4.94 16.52
N ASP A 183 2.35 4.30 17.66
CA ASP A 183 3.59 4.23 18.44
C ASP A 183 4.71 3.53 17.64
N GLU A 184 4.42 2.41 16.97
CA GLU A 184 5.35 1.72 16.08
C GLU A 184 5.75 2.57 14.86
N LEU A 185 4.80 3.29 14.27
CA LEU A 185 5.06 4.18 13.15
C LEU A 185 6.03 5.30 13.54
N VAL A 186 5.80 5.94 14.70
CA VAL A 186 6.68 6.99 15.23
C VAL A 186 8.06 6.43 15.55
N GLU A 187 8.16 5.22 16.10
CA GLU A 187 9.44 4.57 16.37
C GLU A 187 10.23 4.32 15.08
N ASP A 188 9.59 3.80 14.03
CA ASP A 188 10.23 3.52 12.75
C ASP A 188 10.65 4.82 12.04
N LEU A 189 9.80 5.85 12.04
CA LEU A 189 10.17 7.16 11.53
C LEU A 189 11.40 7.74 12.26
N ASN A 190 11.46 7.64 13.59
CA ASN A 190 12.61 8.11 14.36
C ASN A 190 13.89 7.34 14.02
N LYS A 191 13.81 6.04 13.76
CA LYS A 191 14.96 5.25 13.27
C LYS A 191 15.41 5.73 11.90
N HIS A 192 14.47 5.96 10.98
CA HIS A 192 14.75 6.38 9.61
C HIS A 192 15.31 7.81 9.52
N PHE A 193 14.94 8.71 10.44
CA PHE A 193 15.47 10.06 10.51
C PHE A 193 16.75 10.19 11.36
N ASN A 194 17.29 9.09 11.88
CA ASN A 194 18.59 9.11 12.52
C ASN A 194 19.68 9.45 11.49
N LYS A 195 20.61 10.35 11.83
CA LYS A 195 21.68 10.82 10.94
C LYS A 195 22.48 9.69 10.30
N ASP A 196 22.78 8.65 11.07
CA ASP A 196 23.57 7.52 10.60
C ASP A 196 22.83 6.72 9.54
N TYR A 197 21.53 6.52 9.72
CA TYR A 197 20.68 5.82 8.77
C TYR A 197 20.54 6.58 7.44
N LEU A 198 20.27 7.87 7.46
CA LEU A 198 20.17 8.69 6.25
C LEU A 198 21.49 8.74 5.48
N SER A 199 22.63 8.78 6.18
CA SER A 199 23.96 8.77 5.54
C SER A 199 24.28 7.44 4.85
N GLU A 200 23.79 6.32 5.40
CA GLU A 200 23.98 4.99 4.81
C GLU A 200 23.08 4.71 3.60
N GLN A 201 21.87 5.31 3.57
CA GLN A 201 20.87 5.05 2.52
C GLN A 201 21.02 5.96 1.29
N PHE A 202 21.61 7.15 1.45
CA PHE A 202 21.75 8.15 0.39
C PHE A 202 23.20 8.43 -0.01
N VAL A 203 24.14 7.56 0.32
CA VAL A 203 25.49 7.62 -0.28
C VAL A 203 25.36 7.19 -1.74
N ILE A 204 25.29 8.18 -2.60
CA ILE A 204 25.41 8.08 -4.05
C ILE A 204 26.89 8.05 -4.43
#